data_74cb8868aed85efbf8d35407422b3162
#
_entry.id   74cb8868aed85efbf8d35407422b3162
#
_cell.length_a   1.000
_cell.length_b   1.000
_cell.length_c   1.000
_cell.angle_alpha   90.00
_cell.angle_beta   90.00
_cell.angle_gamma   90.00
#
_symmetry.space_group_name_H-M   'P 1'
#
loop_
_entity.id
_entity.type
_entity.pdbx_description
1 polymer ?
#
loop_
_entity_poly.entity_id
_entity_poly.type
_entity_poly.pdbx_seq_one_letter_code
_entity_poly.pdbx_strand_id
1 'polypeptide(L)'
;EVSAPLFCDASGDGVVGFLSGAPYRMGAESREEFGEKFAPAEDYGELLGHSLYFYTKDTGHPVKYVAPSYAMDVTKTVPRFRSFNAKEHGCKLWWVEYGGDLDTVHDTEQIKWELWKVIYGAWDYIKNSGRYPEAETMTLEWVGCIPGKRESRRFEGDYMLVQQDVIEQRHHEDAVSYGGWSIDLHPAAGVFGEESACNQWHSKGVYQIPYRCLYSRGIDNLFLAGRIISTSHVAFGSTRVMATSAHSAQAVAIAAAICLKENISPREVYSLGRVPELQAKLSRMGQYIPDMAIKDEENL
;
A
#
# COMPACT_ATOMS: atom_id res chain seq x y z
N GLU A 1 -9.21 20.96 19.32
CA GLU A 1 -7.81 20.73 19.69
C GLU A 1 -7.71 19.44 20.50
N VAL A 2 -6.74 18.59 20.16
CA VAL A 2 -6.46 17.35 20.89
C VAL A 2 -5.02 17.42 21.38
N SER A 3 -4.81 17.15 22.67
CA SER A 3 -3.48 17.09 23.28
C SER A 3 -3.27 15.70 23.89
N ALA A 4 -2.13 15.09 23.59
CA ALA A 4 -1.75 13.77 24.11
C ALA A 4 -0.23 13.68 24.23
N PRO A 5 0.31 12.83 25.14
CA PRO A 5 1.74 12.60 25.22
C PRO A 5 2.30 11.90 23.98
N LEU A 6 1.53 11.05 23.33
CA LEU A 6 1.90 10.29 22.13
C LEU A 6 0.83 10.40 21.06
N PHE A 7 1.26 10.38 19.81
CA PHE A 7 0.41 10.31 18.63
C PHE A 7 0.82 9.12 17.76
N CYS A 8 -0.13 8.57 17.02
CA CYS A 8 0.13 7.60 15.97
C CYS A 8 -0.56 8.04 14.70
N ASP A 9 0.19 8.20 13.61
CA ASP A 9 -0.40 8.38 12.30
C ASP A 9 -0.65 7.02 11.65
N ALA A 10 -1.92 6.70 11.46
CA ALA A 10 -2.41 5.52 10.74
C ALA A 10 -3.42 5.94 9.65
N SER A 11 -3.37 7.20 9.21
CA SER A 11 -4.35 7.78 8.29
C SER A 11 -4.20 7.30 6.84
N GLY A 12 -3.15 6.58 6.54
CA GLY A 12 -2.85 6.06 5.21
C GLY A 12 -2.21 7.07 4.26
N ASP A 13 -2.59 8.33 4.31
CA ASP A 13 -1.96 9.42 3.57
C ASP A 13 -0.98 10.26 4.42
N GLY A 14 -0.80 9.89 5.69
CA GLY A 14 0.15 10.56 6.57
C GLY A 14 -0.27 11.99 6.95
N VAL A 15 -1.54 12.18 7.28
CA VAL A 15 -2.07 13.53 7.54
C VAL A 15 -1.48 14.13 8.80
N VAL A 16 -1.37 13.35 9.88
CA VAL A 16 -0.83 13.83 11.16
C VAL A 16 0.66 14.11 11.03
N GLY A 17 1.41 13.20 10.43
CA GLY A 17 2.85 13.37 10.18
C GLY A 17 3.14 14.59 9.31
N PHE A 18 2.39 14.78 8.22
CA PHE A 18 2.54 15.93 7.34
C PHE A 18 2.27 17.25 8.06
N LEU A 19 1.16 17.35 8.78
CA LEU A 19 0.79 18.58 9.49
C LEU A 19 1.71 18.89 10.68
N SER A 20 2.38 17.87 11.23
CA SER A 20 3.37 18.05 12.30
C SER A 20 4.77 18.41 11.78
N GLY A 21 4.99 18.38 10.46
CA GLY A 21 6.31 18.65 9.86
C GLY A 21 7.27 17.45 9.91
N ALA A 22 6.77 16.25 10.10
CA ALA A 22 7.60 15.03 10.04
C ALA A 22 8.23 14.86 8.65
N PRO A 23 9.52 14.51 8.55
CA PRO A 23 10.17 14.28 7.26
C PRO A 23 9.56 13.07 6.55
N TYR A 24 9.27 13.23 5.27
CA TYR A 24 8.67 12.19 4.45
C TYR A 24 9.22 12.22 3.03
N ARG A 25 8.98 11.13 2.32
CA ARG A 25 9.25 10.95 0.90
C ARG A 25 7.96 10.67 0.14
N MET A 26 7.96 11.01 -1.14
CA MET A 26 6.85 10.74 -2.05
C MET A 26 7.43 10.47 -3.44
N GLY A 27 7.06 9.36 -4.06
CA GLY A 27 7.65 8.91 -5.31
C GLY A 27 8.83 7.94 -5.13
N ALA A 28 9.28 7.34 -6.23
CA ALA A 28 10.35 6.36 -6.24
C ALA A 28 11.72 7.03 -6.08
N GLU A 29 12.54 6.50 -5.20
CA GLU A 29 13.96 6.85 -5.07
C GLU A 29 14.77 6.31 -6.25
N SER A 30 15.86 6.99 -6.62
CA SER A 30 16.77 6.48 -7.64
C SER A 30 17.48 5.22 -7.17
N ARG A 31 17.90 4.43 -8.16
CA ARG A 31 18.73 3.25 -7.89
C ARG A 31 20.00 3.56 -7.12
N GLU A 32 20.59 4.72 -7.37
CA GLU A 32 21.86 5.13 -6.78
C GLU A 32 21.71 5.37 -5.27
N GLU A 33 20.57 5.88 -4.80
CA GLU A 33 20.39 6.27 -3.41
C GLU A 33 20.50 5.09 -2.42
N PHE A 34 19.87 3.95 -2.74
CA PHE A 34 19.87 2.77 -1.86
C PHE A 34 20.50 1.53 -2.52
N GLY A 35 20.98 1.63 -3.75
CA GLY A 35 21.52 0.49 -4.50
C GLY A 35 20.45 -0.53 -4.88
N GLU A 36 19.19 -0.12 -4.97
CA GLU A 36 18.05 -1.00 -5.24
C GLU A 36 17.94 -1.35 -6.71
N LYS A 37 18.01 -2.64 -7.02
CA LYS A 37 18.01 -3.14 -8.40
C LYS A 37 16.70 -2.79 -9.15
N PHE A 38 15.57 -2.75 -8.44
CA PHE A 38 14.25 -2.51 -9.04
C PHE A 38 13.84 -1.05 -9.03
N ALA A 39 14.65 -0.18 -8.44
CA ALA A 39 14.43 1.25 -8.48
C ALA A 39 14.73 1.83 -9.88
N PRO A 40 14.10 2.94 -10.28
CA PRO A 40 14.40 3.65 -11.52
C PRO A 40 15.83 4.17 -11.54
N ALA A 41 16.34 4.47 -12.75
CA ALA A 41 17.70 5.01 -12.89
C ALA A 41 17.83 6.43 -12.34
N GLU A 42 16.75 7.22 -12.47
CA GLU A 42 16.69 8.62 -12.05
C GLU A 42 15.59 8.82 -11.02
N ASP A 43 15.70 9.93 -10.27
CA ASP A 43 14.74 10.26 -9.23
C ASP A 43 13.39 10.69 -9.81
N TYR A 44 12.47 10.41 -9.22
CA TYR A 44 11.27 10.81 -8.48
C TYR A 44 10.08 11.18 -9.35
N GLY A 45 8.91 10.93 -8.81
CA GLY A 45 7.61 11.31 -9.30
C GLY A 45 6.69 10.12 -9.49
N GLU A 46 7.23 8.92 -9.66
CA GLU A 46 6.40 7.75 -9.87
C GLU A 46 5.93 7.15 -8.55
N LEU A 47 4.61 7.10 -8.42
CA LEU A 47 3.88 6.49 -7.32
C LEU A 47 3.07 5.30 -7.83
N LEU A 48 2.58 4.48 -6.93
CA LEU A 48 1.55 3.50 -7.26
C LEU A 48 0.19 4.22 -7.33
N GLY A 49 -0.42 4.24 -8.51
CA GLY A 49 -1.69 4.90 -8.76
C GLY A 49 -2.87 4.31 -7.99
N HIS A 50 -4.01 4.97 -8.07
CA HIS A 50 -5.25 4.51 -7.46
C HIS A 50 -5.95 3.50 -8.36
N SER A 51 -6.69 2.57 -7.75
CA SER A 51 -7.68 1.74 -8.44
C SER A 51 -9.09 2.16 -8.08
N LEU A 52 -10.02 1.92 -8.99
CA LEU A 52 -11.43 2.06 -8.72
C LEU A 52 -12.15 0.77 -9.09
N TYR A 53 -12.90 0.24 -8.14
CA TYR A 53 -13.59 -1.04 -8.31
C TYR A 53 -15.04 -0.85 -8.71
N PHE A 54 -15.58 -1.86 -9.37
CA PHE A 54 -16.99 -1.92 -9.71
C PHE A 54 -17.49 -3.37 -9.65
N TYR A 55 -18.79 -3.54 -9.49
CA TYR A 55 -19.44 -4.84 -9.51
C TYR A 55 -20.44 -4.94 -10.65
N THR A 56 -20.52 -6.13 -11.21
CA THR A 56 -21.52 -6.47 -12.22
C THR A 56 -22.49 -7.51 -11.64
N LYS A 57 -23.73 -7.47 -12.15
CA LYS A 57 -24.79 -8.39 -11.76
C LYS A 57 -25.45 -9.00 -12.96
N ASP A 58 -25.72 -10.30 -12.89
CA ASP A 58 -26.57 -10.99 -13.84
C ASP A 58 -28.03 -10.77 -13.49
N THR A 59 -28.80 -10.19 -14.41
CA THR A 59 -30.23 -9.89 -14.21
C THR A 59 -31.13 -11.04 -14.65
N GLY A 60 -30.57 -12.05 -15.32
CA GLY A 60 -31.32 -13.17 -15.90
C GLY A 60 -32.14 -12.82 -17.15
N HIS A 61 -32.05 -11.60 -17.65
CA HIS A 61 -32.72 -11.15 -18.88
C HIS A 61 -31.85 -10.10 -19.59
N PRO A 62 -32.01 -9.91 -20.91
CA PRO A 62 -31.23 -8.94 -21.67
C PRO A 62 -31.38 -7.52 -21.14
N VAL A 63 -30.24 -6.84 -20.94
CA VAL A 63 -30.18 -5.44 -20.50
C VAL A 63 -29.41 -4.62 -21.51
N LYS A 64 -30.02 -3.53 -21.98
CA LYS A 64 -29.34 -2.55 -22.82
C LYS A 64 -28.49 -1.61 -21.98
N TYR A 65 -27.36 -1.22 -22.52
CA TYR A 65 -26.51 -0.21 -21.92
C TYR A 65 -26.30 0.96 -22.86
N VAL A 66 -26.43 2.16 -22.33
CA VAL A 66 -26.10 3.41 -23.03
C VAL A 66 -25.02 4.09 -22.20
N ALA A 67 -23.85 4.26 -22.80
CA ALA A 67 -22.74 4.89 -22.14
C ALA A 67 -23.03 6.37 -21.80
N PRO A 68 -22.64 6.86 -20.63
CA PRO A 68 -22.68 8.30 -20.35
C PRO A 68 -21.73 9.05 -21.29
N SER A 69 -22.00 10.33 -21.54
CA SER A 69 -21.24 11.15 -22.49
C SER A 69 -19.75 11.31 -22.14
N TYR A 70 -19.40 11.10 -20.89
CA TYR A 70 -18.00 11.16 -20.43
C TYR A 70 -17.26 9.81 -20.52
N ALA A 71 -17.93 8.72 -20.90
CA ALA A 71 -17.28 7.43 -21.06
C ALA A 71 -16.19 7.48 -22.13
N MET A 72 -15.01 6.91 -21.80
CA MET A 72 -13.84 6.94 -22.67
C MET A 72 -13.94 5.85 -23.75
N ASP A 73 -13.49 6.14 -24.95
CA ASP A 73 -13.29 5.10 -25.98
C ASP A 73 -12.01 4.30 -25.66
N VAL A 74 -12.18 3.24 -24.85
CA VAL A 74 -11.08 2.39 -24.42
C VAL A 74 -10.36 1.65 -25.55
N THR A 75 -10.97 1.54 -26.72
CA THR A 75 -10.35 0.90 -27.88
C THR A 75 -9.18 1.70 -28.45
N LYS A 76 -9.12 2.99 -28.14
CA LYS A 76 -8.08 3.91 -28.57
C LYS A 76 -7.05 4.21 -27.49
N THR A 77 -7.41 4.02 -26.23
CA THR A 77 -6.62 4.54 -25.10
C THR A 77 -6.06 3.46 -24.19
N VAL A 78 -6.70 2.28 -24.12
CA VAL A 78 -6.26 1.18 -23.28
C VAL A 78 -5.52 0.11 -24.09
N PRO A 79 -4.27 -0.23 -23.76
CA PRO A 79 -3.49 -1.21 -24.52
C PRO A 79 -4.19 -2.58 -24.64
N ARG A 80 -4.06 -3.20 -25.83
CA ARG A 80 -4.77 -4.43 -26.18
C ARG A 80 -4.38 -5.68 -25.38
N PHE A 81 -3.20 -5.71 -24.77
CA PHE A 81 -2.76 -6.84 -23.96
C PHE A 81 -3.51 -6.95 -22.63
N ARG A 82 -4.25 -5.92 -22.25
CA ARG A 82 -5.12 -5.93 -21.07
C ARG A 82 -6.52 -6.36 -21.48
N SER A 83 -7.02 -7.44 -20.87
CA SER A 83 -8.33 -7.99 -21.19
C SER A 83 -9.40 -7.49 -20.21
N PHE A 84 -10.59 -7.22 -20.72
CA PHE A 84 -11.77 -6.94 -19.94
C PHE A 84 -12.51 -8.22 -19.57
N ASN A 85 -13.39 -8.14 -18.57
CA ASN A 85 -14.20 -9.24 -18.09
C ASN A 85 -15.63 -8.77 -17.81
N ALA A 86 -16.62 -9.49 -18.36
CA ALA A 86 -18.02 -9.17 -18.16
C ALA A 86 -18.56 -9.47 -16.76
N LYS A 87 -17.90 -10.37 -16.02
CA LYS A 87 -18.26 -10.76 -14.65
C LYS A 87 -17.27 -10.20 -13.66
N GLU A 88 -17.49 -8.97 -13.22
CA GLU A 88 -16.63 -8.29 -12.25
C GLU A 88 -17.24 -8.31 -10.85
N HIS A 89 -16.42 -8.69 -9.89
CA HIS A 89 -16.77 -8.80 -8.47
C HIS A 89 -15.86 -7.94 -7.57
N GLY A 90 -15.35 -6.84 -8.11
CA GLY A 90 -14.59 -5.86 -7.38
C GLY A 90 -13.07 -6.01 -7.46
N CYS A 91 -12.51 -7.08 -8.04
CA CYS A 91 -11.05 -7.26 -8.04
C CYS A 91 -10.44 -7.89 -9.30
N LYS A 92 -11.20 -8.33 -10.27
CA LYS A 92 -10.62 -8.90 -11.51
C LYS A 92 -9.96 -7.85 -12.38
N LEU A 93 -10.52 -6.65 -12.42
CA LEU A 93 -9.98 -5.51 -13.15
C LEU A 93 -9.18 -4.55 -12.22
N TRP A 94 -8.46 -5.12 -11.24
CA TRP A 94 -7.61 -4.38 -10.30
C TRP A 94 -6.56 -3.50 -11.00
N TRP A 95 -6.18 -3.85 -12.23
CA TRP A 95 -5.24 -3.13 -13.08
C TRP A 95 -5.85 -1.86 -13.74
N VAL A 96 -7.15 -1.62 -13.58
CA VAL A 96 -7.77 -0.33 -13.90
C VAL A 96 -7.36 0.65 -12.82
N GLU A 97 -6.18 1.23 -13.01
CA GLU A 97 -5.55 2.17 -12.10
C GLU A 97 -4.97 3.36 -12.85
N TYR A 98 -4.83 4.48 -12.16
CA TYR A 98 -4.35 5.72 -12.73
C TYR A 98 -3.76 6.64 -11.66
N GLY A 99 -2.90 7.58 -12.11
CA GLY A 99 -2.42 8.70 -11.32
C GLY A 99 -1.14 8.43 -10.54
N GLY A 100 -0.33 7.44 -10.97
CA GLY A 100 1.00 7.22 -10.39
C GLY A 100 1.99 8.35 -10.69
N ASP A 101 1.72 9.15 -11.70
CA ASP A 101 2.46 10.35 -12.11
C ASP A 101 1.84 11.67 -11.59
N LEU A 102 0.78 11.57 -10.78
CA LEU A 102 0.09 12.69 -10.16
C LEU A 102 0.30 12.71 -8.64
N ASP A 103 -0.11 13.80 -8.00
CA ASP A 103 -0.18 13.86 -6.54
C ASP A 103 -1.33 12.99 -6.03
N THR A 104 -1.01 11.77 -5.58
CA THR A 104 -1.99 10.79 -5.09
C THR A 104 -2.76 11.25 -3.83
N VAL A 105 -2.38 12.36 -3.21
CA VAL A 105 -3.08 12.95 -2.07
C VAL A 105 -4.03 14.06 -2.54
N HIS A 106 -3.53 15.01 -3.32
CA HIS A 106 -4.29 16.22 -3.70
C HIS A 106 -5.11 16.03 -4.97
N ASP A 107 -4.64 15.21 -5.92
CA ASP A 107 -5.33 14.98 -7.21
C ASP A 107 -6.31 13.80 -7.19
N THR A 108 -6.63 13.27 -6.00
CA THR A 108 -7.51 12.10 -5.84
C THR A 108 -8.85 12.25 -6.58
N GLU A 109 -9.46 13.44 -6.57
CA GLU A 109 -10.71 13.68 -7.28
C GLU A 109 -10.53 13.62 -8.80
N GLN A 110 -9.48 14.21 -9.33
CA GLN A 110 -9.14 14.13 -10.76
C GLN A 110 -8.88 12.67 -11.16
N ILE A 111 -8.09 11.94 -10.38
CA ILE A 111 -7.79 10.52 -10.61
C ILE A 111 -9.08 9.69 -10.63
N LYS A 112 -9.98 9.94 -9.70
CA LYS A 112 -11.29 9.26 -9.64
C LYS A 112 -12.11 9.50 -10.93
N TRP A 113 -12.18 10.73 -11.41
CA TRP A 113 -12.92 11.05 -12.62
C TRP A 113 -12.33 10.37 -13.86
N GLU A 114 -11.00 10.31 -13.99
CA GLU A 114 -10.35 9.58 -15.09
C GLU A 114 -10.66 8.08 -15.02
N LEU A 115 -10.60 7.48 -13.83
CA LEU A 115 -10.96 6.07 -13.63
C LEU A 115 -12.44 5.81 -13.94
N TRP A 116 -13.36 6.72 -13.61
CA TRP A 116 -14.76 6.59 -14.02
C TRP A 116 -14.92 6.60 -15.54
N LYS A 117 -14.25 7.49 -16.26
CA LYS A 117 -14.26 7.49 -17.72
C LYS A 117 -13.83 6.14 -18.30
N VAL A 118 -12.77 5.56 -17.75
CA VAL A 118 -12.26 4.24 -18.14
C VAL A 118 -13.27 3.13 -17.84
N ILE A 119 -13.83 3.08 -16.63
CA ILE A 119 -14.76 2.01 -16.22
C ILE A 119 -16.03 2.04 -17.06
N TYR A 120 -16.65 3.21 -17.23
CA TYR A 120 -17.86 3.32 -18.03
C TYR A 120 -17.59 3.05 -19.52
N GLY A 121 -16.41 3.42 -20.03
CA GLY A 121 -15.98 3.08 -21.39
C GLY A 121 -15.66 1.59 -21.57
N ALA A 122 -15.02 0.98 -20.61
CA ALA A 122 -14.77 -0.48 -20.61
C ALA A 122 -16.09 -1.25 -20.57
N TRP A 123 -17.05 -0.79 -19.78
CA TRP A 123 -18.37 -1.41 -19.74
C TRP A 123 -19.15 -1.22 -21.05
N ASP A 124 -19.02 -0.05 -21.69
CA ASP A 124 -19.58 0.15 -23.04
C ASP A 124 -18.99 -0.84 -24.04
N TYR A 125 -17.68 -1.00 -24.06
CA TYR A 125 -17.01 -1.98 -24.92
C TYR A 125 -17.48 -3.41 -24.63
N ILE A 126 -17.58 -3.80 -23.37
CA ILE A 126 -18.07 -5.14 -22.96
C ILE A 126 -19.51 -5.35 -23.47
N LYS A 127 -20.39 -4.39 -23.27
CA LYS A 127 -21.81 -4.51 -23.61
C LYS A 127 -22.10 -4.41 -25.11
N ASN A 128 -21.41 -3.53 -25.81
CA ASN A 128 -21.82 -3.08 -27.14
C ASN A 128 -20.86 -3.51 -28.28
N SER A 129 -19.67 -4.08 -27.98
CA SER A 129 -18.74 -4.55 -29.01
C SER A 129 -19.13 -5.85 -29.71
N GLY A 130 -20.05 -6.62 -29.14
CA GLY A 130 -20.40 -7.97 -29.59
C GLY A 130 -19.36 -9.04 -29.26
N ARG A 131 -18.29 -8.70 -28.52
CA ARG A 131 -17.22 -9.65 -28.16
C ARG A 131 -17.49 -10.44 -26.88
N TYR A 132 -18.48 -10.05 -26.11
CA TYR A 132 -18.84 -10.62 -24.80
C TYR A 132 -20.32 -11.03 -24.77
N PRO A 133 -20.69 -12.14 -25.46
CA PRO A 133 -22.09 -12.58 -25.49
C PRO A 133 -22.66 -12.83 -24.09
N GLU A 134 -21.83 -13.24 -23.14
CA GLU A 134 -22.20 -13.43 -21.74
C GLU A 134 -22.58 -12.13 -21.01
N ALA A 135 -22.24 -10.97 -21.59
CA ALA A 135 -22.62 -9.68 -21.03
C ALA A 135 -24.06 -9.28 -21.36
N GLU A 136 -24.78 -10.01 -22.21
CA GLU A 136 -26.15 -9.66 -22.59
C GLU A 136 -27.07 -9.41 -21.40
N THR A 137 -27.01 -10.31 -20.41
CA THR A 137 -27.82 -10.22 -19.18
C THR A 137 -27.15 -9.45 -18.05
N MET A 138 -25.92 -8.99 -18.23
CA MET A 138 -25.15 -8.31 -17.18
C MET A 138 -25.43 -6.81 -17.16
N THR A 139 -25.41 -6.24 -15.93
CA THR A 139 -25.46 -4.79 -15.69
C THR A 139 -24.39 -4.36 -14.71
N LEU A 140 -24.01 -3.08 -14.71
CA LEU A 140 -23.27 -2.47 -13.61
C LEU A 140 -24.20 -2.35 -12.41
N GLU A 141 -23.85 -2.99 -11.31
CA GLU A 141 -24.59 -2.89 -10.04
C GLU A 141 -24.07 -1.74 -9.19
N TRP A 142 -22.78 -1.57 -9.20
CA TRP A 142 -22.10 -0.55 -8.39
C TRP A 142 -20.76 -0.16 -9.02
N VAL A 143 -20.45 1.13 -8.94
CA VAL A 143 -19.14 1.69 -9.26
C VAL A 143 -18.67 2.52 -8.07
N GLY A 144 -17.43 2.31 -7.64
CA GLY A 144 -16.85 2.99 -6.49
C GLY A 144 -16.83 4.51 -6.62
N CYS A 145 -17.07 5.19 -5.50
CA CYS A 145 -16.97 6.65 -5.40
C CYS A 145 -15.68 7.10 -4.69
N ILE A 146 -15.00 6.16 -4.02
CA ILE A 146 -13.74 6.41 -3.31
C ILE A 146 -12.68 5.49 -3.92
N PRO A 147 -11.61 6.04 -4.51
CA PRO A 147 -10.54 5.23 -5.06
C PRO A 147 -9.79 4.45 -3.97
N GLY A 148 -9.38 3.24 -4.30
CA GLY A 148 -8.44 2.46 -3.50
C GLY A 148 -7.04 3.00 -3.68
N LYS A 149 -6.54 3.71 -2.68
CA LYS A 149 -5.19 4.28 -2.68
C LYS A 149 -4.15 3.21 -2.36
N ARG A 150 -3.02 3.25 -3.08
CA ARG A 150 -1.87 2.40 -2.79
C ARG A 150 -0.76 3.16 -2.11
N GLU A 151 -0.24 4.19 -2.74
CA GLU A 151 0.90 4.95 -2.27
C GLU A 151 0.57 6.44 -2.12
N SER A 152 1.20 7.05 -1.10
CA SER A 152 1.23 8.47 -0.87
C SER A 152 2.55 8.80 -0.16
N ARG A 153 2.50 9.46 0.99
CA ARG A 153 3.68 9.78 1.80
C ARG A 153 4.21 8.53 2.50
N ARG A 154 5.52 8.37 2.55
CA ARG A 154 6.28 7.42 3.36
C ARG A 154 7.18 8.21 4.27
N PHE A 155 6.98 8.09 5.59
CA PHE A 155 7.75 8.88 6.55
C PHE A 155 9.12 8.28 6.80
N GLU A 156 10.06 9.12 7.22
CA GLU A 156 11.40 8.69 7.56
C GLU A 156 11.48 8.36 9.06
N GLY A 157 11.82 7.11 9.35
CA GLY A 157 12.23 6.62 10.66
C GLY A 157 13.73 6.67 10.84
N ASP A 158 14.22 6.13 11.95
CA ASP A 158 15.67 5.99 12.17
C ASP A 158 16.28 4.86 11.32
N TYR A 159 15.46 4.02 10.73
CA TYR A 159 15.83 3.06 9.69
C TYR A 159 14.86 3.16 8.53
N MET A 160 15.36 3.05 7.31
CA MET A 160 14.56 2.92 6.11
C MET A 160 14.67 1.49 5.58
N LEU A 161 13.56 0.77 5.56
CA LEU A 161 13.51 -0.58 4.97
C LEU A 161 13.68 -0.48 3.46
N VAL A 162 14.58 -1.25 2.89
CA VAL A 162 14.95 -1.23 1.46
C VAL A 162 14.75 -2.59 0.81
N GLN A 163 14.85 -2.63 -0.54
CA GLN A 163 14.72 -3.87 -1.32
C GLN A 163 15.55 -5.03 -0.78
N GLN A 164 16.78 -4.76 -0.36
CA GLN A 164 17.72 -5.78 0.10
C GLN A 164 17.23 -6.45 1.39
N ASP A 165 16.59 -5.70 2.29
CA ASP A 165 16.00 -6.27 3.51
C ASP A 165 14.91 -7.29 3.18
N VAL A 166 14.10 -6.99 2.15
CA VAL A 166 13.01 -7.86 1.70
C VAL A 166 13.54 -9.10 0.97
N ILE A 167 14.45 -8.92 0.01
CA ILE A 167 14.91 -10.00 -0.88
C ILE A 167 15.94 -10.91 -0.19
N GLU A 168 16.85 -10.33 0.57
CA GLU A 168 17.92 -11.05 1.28
C GLU A 168 17.45 -11.56 2.65
N GLN A 169 16.30 -11.07 3.13
CA GLN A 169 15.73 -11.39 4.45
C GLN A 169 16.72 -11.04 5.57
N ARG A 170 17.21 -9.81 5.53
CA ARG A 170 18.22 -9.33 6.49
C ARG A 170 17.70 -9.44 7.92
N HIS A 171 18.60 -9.83 8.80
CA HIS A 171 18.34 -9.88 10.24
C HIS A 171 18.43 -8.50 10.86
N HIS A 172 17.45 -8.17 11.70
CA HIS A 172 17.39 -6.94 12.47
C HIS A 172 17.21 -7.28 13.97
N GLU A 173 18.11 -6.81 14.82
CA GLU A 173 18.04 -7.02 16.28
C GLU A 173 16.75 -6.42 16.90
N ASP A 174 16.23 -5.38 16.27
CA ASP A 174 15.01 -4.68 16.64
C ASP A 174 13.79 -5.12 15.82
N ALA A 175 13.79 -6.31 15.22
CA ALA A 175 12.64 -6.85 14.51
C ALA A 175 11.42 -6.98 15.43
N VAL A 176 10.27 -6.44 15.00
CA VAL A 176 9.01 -6.48 15.77
C VAL A 176 7.82 -6.94 14.94
N SER A 177 8.01 -7.11 13.66
CA SER A 177 6.98 -7.49 12.70
C SER A 177 7.62 -8.15 11.49
N TYR A 178 6.80 -8.62 10.56
CA TYR A 178 7.26 -9.24 9.32
C TYR A 178 6.35 -8.93 8.13
N GLY A 179 6.89 -9.09 6.93
CA GLY A 179 6.16 -9.14 5.69
C GLY A 179 6.52 -10.38 4.89
N GLY A 180 5.68 -10.74 3.94
CA GLY A 180 5.89 -11.93 3.08
C GLY A 180 5.25 -11.77 1.70
N TRP A 181 4.68 -10.60 1.40
CA TRP A 181 4.17 -10.28 0.07
C TRP A 181 5.34 -10.06 -0.89
N SER A 182 5.14 -10.34 -2.18
CA SER A 182 6.11 -9.96 -3.22
C SER A 182 6.34 -8.45 -3.23
N ILE A 183 7.51 -8.02 -3.68
CA ILE A 183 7.68 -6.63 -4.13
C ILE A 183 6.82 -6.50 -5.39
N ASP A 184 5.77 -5.71 -5.30
CA ASP A 184 4.72 -5.57 -6.31
C ASP A 184 4.65 -4.11 -6.74
N LEU A 185 5.32 -3.81 -7.86
CA LEU A 185 5.42 -2.47 -8.43
C LEU A 185 4.53 -2.35 -9.65
N HIS A 186 3.79 -1.25 -9.71
CA HIS A 186 2.85 -0.95 -10.78
C HIS A 186 3.38 0.24 -11.59
N PRO A 187 3.21 0.27 -12.92
CA PRO A 187 3.63 1.40 -13.74
C PRO A 187 2.82 2.65 -13.39
N ALA A 188 3.47 3.80 -13.32
CA ALA A 188 2.82 5.07 -12.99
C ALA A 188 1.72 5.45 -13.98
N ALA A 189 1.92 5.16 -15.28
CA ALA A 189 0.92 5.37 -16.32
C ALA A 189 -0.35 4.52 -16.16
N GLY A 190 -0.33 3.51 -15.28
CA GLY A 190 -1.48 2.70 -14.93
C GLY A 190 -2.16 2.06 -16.15
N VAL A 191 -3.47 2.25 -16.28
CA VAL A 191 -4.30 1.68 -17.34
C VAL A 191 -3.88 2.14 -18.75
N PHE A 192 -3.19 3.26 -18.88
CA PHE A 192 -2.75 3.82 -20.16
C PHE A 192 -1.33 3.39 -20.56
N GLY A 193 -0.56 2.77 -19.64
CA GLY A 193 0.78 2.26 -19.94
C GLY A 193 0.74 1.02 -20.83
N GLU A 194 1.79 0.83 -21.62
CA GLU A 194 1.98 -0.34 -22.48
C GLU A 194 2.64 -1.51 -21.76
N GLU A 195 3.28 -1.23 -20.62
CA GLU A 195 3.95 -2.21 -19.78
C GLU A 195 2.95 -3.19 -19.13
N SER A 196 3.49 -4.23 -18.53
CA SER A 196 2.72 -5.13 -17.67
C SER A 196 2.03 -4.34 -16.55
N ALA A 197 0.81 -4.76 -16.19
CA ALA A 197 0.03 -4.07 -15.16
C ALA A 197 0.71 -4.04 -13.79
N CYS A 198 1.59 -5.01 -13.52
CA CYS A 198 2.50 -5.01 -12.38
C CYS A 198 3.72 -5.87 -12.68
N ASN A 199 4.78 -5.63 -11.90
CA ASN A 199 5.97 -6.46 -11.84
C ASN A 199 6.10 -7.00 -10.41
N GLN A 200 6.18 -8.32 -10.26
CA GLN A 200 6.24 -8.98 -8.96
C GLN A 200 7.54 -9.77 -8.80
N TRP A 201 8.23 -9.52 -7.69
CA TRP A 201 9.44 -10.26 -7.30
C TRP A 201 9.24 -10.87 -5.92
N HIS A 202 9.16 -12.19 -5.88
CA HIS A 202 8.97 -12.93 -4.63
C HIS A 202 10.31 -13.09 -3.91
N SER A 203 10.32 -12.78 -2.60
CA SER A 203 11.41 -13.19 -1.72
C SER A 203 11.33 -14.70 -1.48
N LYS A 204 12.43 -15.30 -1.00
CA LYS A 204 12.48 -16.75 -0.69
C LYS A 204 11.69 -17.14 0.57
N GLY A 205 11.22 -16.17 1.32
CA GLY A 205 10.47 -16.35 2.55
C GLY A 205 9.99 -15.02 3.12
N VAL A 206 9.65 -15.00 4.39
CA VAL A 206 9.25 -13.79 5.12
C VAL A 206 10.48 -12.98 5.54
N TYR A 207 10.34 -11.66 5.59
CA TYR A 207 11.38 -10.73 6.01
C TYR A 207 10.96 -9.99 7.28
N GLN A 208 11.93 -9.53 8.03
CA GLN A 208 11.74 -8.78 9.26
C GLN A 208 11.45 -7.30 8.99
N ILE A 209 10.63 -6.68 9.83
CA ILE A 209 10.42 -5.23 9.88
C ILE A 209 10.95 -4.72 11.22
N PRO A 210 11.99 -3.88 11.20
CA PRO A 210 12.60 -3.36 12.41
C PRO A 210 11.74 -2.27 13.06
N TYR A 211 11.80 -2.16 14.38
CA TYR A 211 11.07 -1.16 15.14
C TYR A 211 11.38 0.28 14.70
N ARG A 212 12.62 0.54 14.32
CA ARG A 212 13.08 1.87 13.85
C ARG A 212 12.39 2.38 12.58
N CYS A 213 11.60 1.54 11.90
CA CYS A 213 10.73 1.96 10.79
C CYS A 213 9.38 2.52 11.25
N LEU A 214 9.02 2.38 12.53
CA LEU A 214 7.65 2.56 13.03
C LEU A 214 7.44 3.85 13.83
N TYR A 215 8.41 4.76 13.84
CA TYR A 215 8.29 6.09 14.45
C TYR A 215 9.02 7.14 13.61
N SER A 216 8.61 8.39 13.75
CA SER A 216 9.22 9.49 13.03
C SER A 216 10.62 9.83 13.57
N ARG A 217 11.58 10.03 12.68
CA ARG A 217 12.89 10.53 13.09
C ARG A 217 12.90 12.04 13.44
N GLY A 218 11.89 12.78 12.99
CA GLY A 218 11.82 14.23 13.15
C GLY A 218 10.83 14.72 14.20
N ILE A 219 9.91 13.87 14.66
CA ILE A 219 8.88 14.21 15.66
C ILE A 219 8.96 13.19 16.79
N ASP A 220 9.37 13.64 17.96
CA ASP A 220 9.75 12.77 19.08
C ASP A 220 8.63 11.89 19.63
N ASN A 221 7.37 12.31 19.54
CA ASN A 221 6.21 11.61 20.09
C ASN A 221 5.27 11.04 19.03
N LEU A 222 5.76 10.82 17.80
CA LEU A 222 4.95 10.36 16.69
C LEU A 222 5.33 8.94 16.26
N PHE A 223 4.40 8.01 16.42
CA PHE A 223 4.44 6.69 15.81
C PHE A 223 3.85 6.71 14.38
N LEU A 224 4.29 5.76 13.57
CA LEU A 224 3.87 5.52 12.20
C LEU A 224 3.27 4.11 12.09
N ALA A 225 2.08 4.00 11.50
CA ALA A 225 1.43 2.72 11.29
C ALA A 225 0.76 2.65 9.91
N GLY A 226 0.59 1.43 9.40
CA GLY A 226 0.02 1.22 8.08
C GLY A 226 1.06 1.36 6.97
N ARG A 227 0.64 1.82 5.80
CA ARG A 227 1.51 1.93 4.61
C ARG A 227 2.49 3.10 4.63
N ILE A 228 2.42 3.97 5.64
CA ILE A 228 3.22 5.19 5.73
C ILE A 228 4.53 5.03 6.53
N ILE A 229 4.86 3.81 6.96
CA ILE A 229 6.09 3.52 7.70
C ILE A 229 7.34 3.81 6.87
N SER A 230 8.50 3.83 7.51
CA SER A 230 9.78 4.17 6.87
C SER A 230 10.28 3.06 5.94
N THR A 231 10.03 3.24 4.65
CA THR A 231 10.44 2.30 3.60
C THR A 231 10.80 3.05 2.31
N SER A 232 11.70 2.48 1.49
CA SER A 232 11.86 2.92 0.11
C SER A 232 10.61 2.61 -0.71
N HIS A 233 10.45 3.23 -1.88
CA HIS A 233 9.37 2.91 -2.83
C HIS A 233 9.37 1.43 -3.21
N VAL A 234 10.53 0.85 -3.46
CA VAL A 234 10.65 -0.56 -3.85
C VAL A 234 10.23 -1.49 -2.71
N ALA A 235 10.74 -1.29 -1.50
CA ALA A 235 10.34 -2.08 -0.34
C ALA A 235 8.86 -1.87 0.02
N PHE A 236 8.35 -0.66 -0.17
CA PHE A 236 6.94 -0.33 0.00
C PHE A 236 6.03 -1.23 -0.84
N GLY A 237 6.44 -1.60 -2.06
CA GLY A 237 5.71 -2.54 -2.90
C GLY A 237 5.30 -3.83 -2.18
N SER A 238 6.08 -4.26 -1.18
CA SER A 238 5.78 -5.42 -0.33
C SER A 238 5.10 -5.04 0.99
N THR A 239 5.54 -3.98 1.66
CA THR A 239 5.10 -3.67 3.03
C THR A 239 3.69 -3.07 3.12
N ARG A 240 3.19 -2.49 2.02
CA ARG A 240 1.90 -1.77 1.96
C ARG A 240 0.66 -2.61 2.18
N VAL A 241 0.76 -3.94 2.09
CA VAL A 241 -0.41 -4.82 2.21
C VAL A 241 -0.97 -4.85 3.64
N MET A 242 -2.29 -5.01 3.75
CA MET A 242 -3.02 -4.84 5.02
C MET A 242 -2.54 -5.78 6.13
N ALA A 243 -2.24 -7.03 5.82
CA ALA A 243 -1.78 -8.00 6.84
C ALA A 243 -0.44 -7.57 7.46
N THR A 244 0.55 -7.20 6.63
CA THR A 244 1.84 -6.67 7.09
C THR A 244 1.66 -5.41 7.94
N SER A 245 0.80 -4.49 7.47
CA SER A 245 0.47 -3.26 8.20
C SER A 245 -0.18 -3.53 9.56
N ALA A 246 -1.06 -4.53 9.66
CA ALA A 246 -1.71 -4.90 10.91
C ALA A 246 -0.71 -5.44 11.95
N HIS A 247 0.22 -6.29 11.54
CA HIS A 247 1.30 -6.78 12.41
C HIS A 247 2.18 -5.63 12.93
N SER A 248 2.56 -4.70 12.06
CA SER A 248 3.35 -3.53 12.46
C SER A 248 2.57 -2.61 13.41
N ALA A 249 1.27 -2.41 13.18
CA ALA A 249 0.42 -1.60 14.06
C ALA A 249 0.27 -2.20 15.46
N GLN A 250 0.25 -3.54 15.59
CA GLN A 250 0.26 -4.21 16.89
C GLN A 250 1.56 -3.91 17.65
N ALA A 251 2.70 -3.92 16.98
CA ALA A 251 3.98 -3.56 17.60
C ALA A 251 3.99 -2.11 18.08
N VAL A 252 3.45 -1.17 17.27
CA VAL A 252 3.28 0.24 17.66
C VAL A 252 2.43 0.38 18.92
N ALA A 253 1.31 -0.32 19.01
CA ALA A 253 0.42 -0.24 20.17
C ALA A 253 1.10 -0.69 21.46
N ILE A 254 1.86 -1.79 21.42
CA ILE A 254 2.61 -2.28 22.59
C ILE A 254 3.77 -1.36 22.95
N ALA A 255 4.49 -0.82 21.95
CA ALA A 255 5.55 0.16 22.17
C ALA A 255 5.01 1.44 22.83
N ALA A 256 3.85 1.94 22.37
CA ALA A 256 3.19 3.09 22.97
C ALA A 256 2.82 2.85 24.46
N ALA A 257 2.38 1.65 24.80
CA ALA A 257 2.12 1.28 26.19
C ALA A 257 3.40 1.27 27.04
N ILE A 258 4.53 0.84 26.49
CA ILE A 258 5.84 0.92 27.16
C ILE A 258 6.23 2.39 27.36
N CYS A 259 6.13 3.21 26.33
CA CYS A 259 6.42 4.64 26.39
C CYS A 259 5.64 5.35 27.50
N LEU A 260 4.32 5.12 27.57
CA LEU A 260 3.46 5.73 28.59
C LEU A 260 3.82 5.25 29.99
N LYS A 261 4.12 3.97 30.16
CA LYS A 261 4.46 3.38 31.48
C LYS A 261 5.78 3.91 32.02
N GLU A 262 6.78 4.08 31.14
CA GLU A 262 8.14 4.46 31.51
C GLU A 262 8.42 5.95 31.30
N ASN A 263 7.45 6.70 30.75
CA ASN A 263 7.56 8.12 30.40
C ASN A 263 8.76 8.38 29.45
N ILE A 264 8.85 7.58 28.39
CA ILE A 264 9.88 7.66 27.36
C ILE A 264 9.28 7.91 25.99
N SER A 265 10.06 8.44 25.06
CA SER A 265 9.66 8.65 23.67
C SER A 265 9.71 7.33 22.85
N PRO A 266 9.05 7.29 21.67
CA PRO A 266 9.18 6.18 20.72
C PRO A 266 10.63 5.78 20.42
N ARG A 267 11.51 6.75 20.17
CA ARG A 267 12.94 6.51 19.88
C ARG A 267 13.66 5.89 21.07
N GLU A 268 13.30 6.29 22.28
CA GLU A 268 13.93 5.78 23.50
C GLU A 268 13.62 4.31 23.79
N VAL A 269 12.55 3.74 23.23
CA VAL A 269 12.33 2.28 23.28
C VAL A 269 13.51 1.54 22.64
N TYR A 270 14.08 2.07 21.55
CA TYR A 270 15.28 1.50 20.94
C TYR A 270 16.53 1.92 21.69
N SER A 271 16.76 3.22 21.87
CA SER A 271 18.04 3.74 22.39
C SER A 271 18.32 3.37 23.85
N LEU A 272 17.28 3.11 24.65
CA LEU A 272 17.40 2.62 26.05
C LEU A 272 17.33 1.09 26.17
N GLY A 273 17.38 0.35 25.03
CA GLY A 273 17.40 -1.10 25.03
C GLY A 273 16.10 -1.76 25.50
N ARG A 274 14.93 -1.14 25.23
CA ARG A 274 13.60 -1.70 25.57
C ARG A 274 13.01 -2.62 24.52
N VAL A 275 13.66 -2.74 23.36
CA VAL A 275 13.21 -3.62 22.26
C VAL A 275 13.04 -5.07 22.71
N PRO A 276 13.93 -5.69 23.48
CA PRO A 276 13.71 -7.06 23.96
C PRO A 276 12.45 -7.23 24.83
N GLU A 277 12.07 -6.22 25.62
CA GLU A 277 10.80 -6.23 26.36
C GLU A 277 9.60 -6.16 25.39
N LEU A 278 9.68 -5.29 24.38
CA LEU A 278 8.66 -5.18 23.33
C LEU A 278 8.47 -6.51 22.59
N GLN A 279 9.56 -7.12 22.15
CA GLN A 279 9.56 -8.41 21.45
C GLN A 279 8.98 -9.53 22.33
N ALA A 280 9.34 -9.58 23.61
CA ALA A 280 8.79 -10.57 24.56
C ALA A 280 7.29 -10.39 24.79
N LYS A 281 6.79 -9.15 24.82
CA LYS A 281 5.35 -8.87 24.94
C LYS A 281 4.60 -9.29 23.68
N LEU A 282 5.12 -8.98 22.50
CA LEU A 282 4.56 -9.36 21.21
C LEU A 282 4.48 -10.89 21.06
N SER A 283 5.57 -11.58 21.38
CA SER A 283 5.62 -13.05 21.34
C SER A 283 4.58 -13.70 22.28
N ARG A 284 4.42 -13.19 23.51
CA ARG A 284 3.38 -13.66 24.44
C ARG A 284 1.95 -13.44 23.95
N MET A 285 1.75 -12.44 23.08
CA MET A 285 0.46 -12.19 22.44
C MET A 285 0.26 -12.98 21.14
N GLY A 286 1.18 -13.88 20.80
CA GLY A 286 1.13 -14.73 19.60
C GLY A 286 1.60 -14.05 18.34
N GLN A 287 2.25 -12.88 18.40
CA GLN A 287 2.82 -12.26 17.20
C GLN A 287 4.08 -12.99 16.79
N TYR A 288 4.09 -13.45 15.54
CA TYR A 288 5.28 -14.07 14.96
C TYR A 288 6.32 -12.98 14.61
N ILE A 289 7.55 -13.21 15.03
CA ILE A 289 8.73 -12.43 14.62
C ILE A 289 9.73 -13.44 14.06
N PRO A 290 10.15 -13.35 12.79
CA PRO A 290 11.10 -14.29 12.19
C PRO A 290 12.39 -14.40 13.01
N ASP A 291 12.94 -15.59 13.08
CA ASP A 291 14.17 -15.95 13.84
C ASP A 291 14.10 -15.78 15.36
N MET A 292 12.95 -15.39 15.90
CA MET A 292 12.71 -15.45 17.33
C MET A 292 12.00 -16.75 17.70
N ALA A 293 12.56 -17.49 18.63
CA ALA A 293 11.89 -18.67 19.19
C ALA A 293 10.56 -18.27 19.83
N ILE A 294 9.46 -18.87 19.35
CA ILE A 294 8.22 -18.87 20.11
C ILE A 294 8.53 -19.70 21.35
N LYS A 295 8.61 -19.07 22.52
CA LYS A 295 8.77 -19.81 23.76
C LYS A 295 7.54 -20.68 23.96
N ASP A 296 7.80 -21.98 24.18
CA ASP A 296 6.81 -23.02 24.39
C ASP A 296 5.68 -22.64 25.33
N GLU A 297 4.56 -23.34 25.16
CA GLU A 297 3.22 -23.19 25.74
C GLU A 297 3.11 -23.10 27.27
N GLU A 298 4.19 -23.09 28.03
CA GLU A 298 4.17 -23.02 29.50
C GLU A 298 3.80 -21.65 30.08
N ASN A 299 3.52 -20.63 29.24
CA ASN A 299 3.19 -19.27 29.67
C ASN A 299 2.06 -18.60 28.88
N LEU A 300 1.12 -19.36 28.33
CA LEU A 300 -0.15 -18.84 27.85
C LEU A 300 -1.19 -18.79 28.95
#